data_cbc0347c9a96492b73a922de9c26438a
#
_entry.id   cbc0347c9a96492b73a922de9c26438a
#
_cell.length_a   1.000
_cell.length_b   1.000
_cell.length_c   1.000
_cell.angle_alpha   90.00
_cell.angle_beta   90.00
_cell.angle_gamma   90.00
#
_symmetry.space_group_name_H-M   'P 1'
#
loop_
_entity.id
_entity.type
_entity.pdbx_description
1 polymer ?
#
loop_
_entity_poly.entity_id
_entity_poly.type
_entity_poly.pdbx_seq_one_letter_code
_entity_poly.pdbx_strand_id
1 'polypeptide(L)'
;MTFSRQMAEWACFPDAIRQNRPITNPAELFRCRSVTELLLACDADRREIGDNGSDYGYFSAFCEALPCLAGNATAESVLHLLRFAFPESPEVSFENRTVFWTYATGKLMEHPCRGGDVLPPGTRYCLCRAEETPATLPKTLLPVLSAESLLPEGRMLPEKWEKETERVLSAFSAAGCEKILFPLSAEYRFVRPDPYHVALTLQKERRTPEEQSLLITQLFRRMCIACKAHNWLLIPDFRCGSQEAVGLLSCFLRTGELPSLCWSTGDVSTRSQLLQFSLHTPEVSLRPVLLRSDAPEETAFSAMQAQVAAQYPAGRTCVSTGYGFPFF
;
A
#
# COMPACT_ATOMS: atom_id res chain seq x y z
N MET A 1 -18.28 6.94 -13.20
CA MET A 1 -17.98 7.40 -11.83
C MET A 1 -16.67 6.74 -11.39
N THR A 2 -15.60 7.51 -11.39
CA THR A 2 -14.29 7.07 -10.90
C THR A 2 -14.31 7.19 -9.37
N PHE A 3 -14.45 6.08 -8.68
CA PHE A 3 -14.27 6.07 -7.24
C PHE A 3 -12.77 6.05 -6.95
N SER A 4 -12.18 7.20 -6.73
CA SER A 4 -10.87 7.28 -6.07
C SER A 4 -11.08 6.92 -4.61
N ARG A 5 -10.85 5.65 -4.25
CA ARG A 5 -10.79 5.22 -2.86
C ARG A 5 -9.32 5.19 -2.47
N GLN A 6 -8.98 5.98 -1.48
CA GLN A 6 -7.61 6.07 -1.01
C GLN A 6 -7.30 4.91 -0.06
N MET A 7 -6.15 4.29 -0.27
CA MET A 7 -5.57 3.27 0.58
C MET A 7 -4.19 3.77 1.04
N ALA A 8 -3.92 3.68 2.31
CA ALA A 8 -2.66 4.06 2.89
C ALA A 8 -2.04 2.89 3.67
N GLU A 9 -0.72 2.83 3.72
CA GLU A 9 0.00 1.79 4.44
C GLU A 9 0.04 2.11 5.94
N TRP A 10 -0.36 1.14 6.80
CA TRP A 10 -0.45 1.34 8.25
C TRP A 10 0.90 1.71 8.86
N ALA A 11 1.97 1.06 8.42
CA ALA A 11 3.32 1.36 8.87
C ALA A 11 3.78 2.79 8.53
N CYS A 12 3.15 3.43 7.54
CA CYS A 12 3.42 4.80 7.14
C CYS A 12 2.55 5.83 7.86
N PHE A 13 1.55 5.41 8.64
CA PHE A 13 0.78 6.35 9.45
C PHE A 13 1.63 6.86 10.61
N PRO A 14 1.55 8.17 10.92
CA PRO A 14 2.12 8.73 12.14
C PRO A 14 1.59 8.04 13.40
N ASP A 15 2.42 7.93 14.42
CA ASP A 15 2.05 7.30 15.68
C ASP A 15 0.83 7.96 16.36
N ALA A 16 0.70 9.27 16.24
CA ALA A 16 -0.45 9.99 16.75
C ALA A 16 -1.77 9.50 16.11
N ILE A 17 -1.76 9.18 14.81
CA ILE A 17 -2.91 8.62 14.09
C ILE A 17 -3.13 7.15 14.49
N ARG A 18 -2.07 6.34 14.49
CA ARG A 18 -2.16 4.90 14.83
C ARG A 18 -2.68 4.65 16.24
N GLN A 19 -2.27 5.48 17.18
CA GLN A 19 -2.67 5.37 18.59
C GLN A 19 -3.89 6.23 18.95
N ASN A 20 -4.44 6.95 17.98
CA ASN A 20 -5.52 7.94 18.18
C ASN A 20 -5.23 8.89 19.35
N ARG A 21 -3.95 9.35 19.44
CA ARG A 21 -3.51 10.29 20.49
C ARG A 21 -3.99 11.71 20.17
N PRO A 22 -4.09 12.57 21.20
CA PRO A 22 -4.18 14.02 20.97
C PRO A 22 -2.98 14.49 20.14
N ILE A 23 -3.24 15.36 19.19
CA ILE A 23 -2.22 16.01 18.36
C ILE A 23 -1.89 17.34 18.99
N THR A 24 -0.63 17.58 19.26
CA THR A 24 -0.15 18.77 19.96
C THR A 24 0.63 19.72 19.07
N ASN A 25 1.11 19.24 17.93
CA ASN A 25 1.88 20.02 16.97
C ASN A 25 1.76 19.46 15.55
N PRO A 26 2.05 20.25 14.50
CA PRO A 26 1.86 19.81 13.12
C PRO A 26 2.79 18.67 12.67
N ALA A 27 3.97 18.46 13.28
CA ALA A 27 4.86 17.36 12.92
C ALA A 27 4.25 15.99 13.24
N GLU A 28 3.45 15.88 14.29
CA GLU A 28 2.76 14.64 14.65
C GLU A 28 1.78 14.15 13.60
N LEU A 29 1.37 15.00 12.64
CA LEU A 29 0.51 14.64 11.52
C LEU A 29 1.23 13.85 10.43
N PHE A 30 2.55 13.95 10.32
CA PHE A 30 3.30 13.34 9.23
C PHE A 30 4.65 12.72 9.64
N ARG A 31 5.03 12.77 10.93
CA ARG A 31 6.22 12.11 11.43
C ARG A 31 6.04 10.60 11.38
N CYS A 32 6.62 9.97 10.36
CA CYS A 32 6.55 8.55 10.13
C CYS A 32 7.76 8.06 9.34
N ARG A 33 7.90 6.75 9.21
CA ARG A 33 9.04 6.11 8.55
C ARG A 33 9.25 6.62 7.13
N SER A 34 8.22 6.67 6.29
CA SER A 34 8.37 7.08 4.89
C SER A 34 8.84 8.52 4.72
N VAL A 35 8.33 9.44 5.54
CA VAL A 35 8.81 10.84 5.53
C VAL A 35 10.23 10.91 6.06
N THR A 36 10.57 10.16 7.12
CA THR A 36 11.94 10.12 7.66
C THR A 36 12.93 9.62 6.61
N GLU A 37 12.62 8.54 5.89
CA GLU A 37 13.44 8.02 4.79
C GLU A 37 13.59 9.05 3.66
N LEU A 38 12.51 9.77 3.33
CA LEU A 38 12.53 10.84 2.33
C LEU A 38 13.45 12.00 2.75
N LEU A 39 13.37 12.44 4.00
CA LEU A 39 14.22 13.49 4.55
C LEU A 39 15.70 13.07 4.57
N LEU A 40 15.99 11.80 4.90
CA LEU A 40 17.33 11.24 4.84
C LEU A 40 17.88 11.23 3.39
N ALA A 41 17.04 10.98 2.41
CA ALA A 41 17.42 11.05 1.00
C ALA A 41 17.71 12.48 0.52
N CYS A 42 17.22 13.50 1.26
CA CYS A 42 17.49 14.92 1.04
C CYS A 42 18.63 15.45 1.95
N ASP A 43 19.47 14.58 2.50
CA ASP A 43 20.60 14.91 3.37
C ASP A 43 20.22 15.67 4.66
N ALA A 44 18.98 15.52 5.15
CA ALA A 44 18.58 16.13 6.43
C ALA A 44 19.41 15.57 7.63
N ASP A 45 19.68 16.42 8.63
CA ASP A 45 20.48 16.02 9.80
C ASP A 45 19.73 14.92 10.59
N ARG A 46 20.37 13.77 10.70
CA ARG A 46 19.84 12.61 11.46
C ARG A 46 19.53 12.93 12.92
N ARG A 47 20.19 13.95 13.51
CA ARG A 47 19.92 14.36 14.89
C ARG A 47 18.58 15.08 15.03
N GLU A 48 18.17 15.81 14.00
CA GLU A 48 16.89 16.52 13.99
C GLU A 48 15.71 15.61 13.64
N ILE A 49 15.92 14.65 12.72
CA ILE A 49 14.84 13.79 12.21
C ILE A 49 14.75 12.44 12.93
N GLY A 50 15.74 12.08 13.75
CA GLY A 50 15.71 10.83 14.54
C GLY A 50 14.73 10.88 15.71
N ASP A 51 14.63 9.75 16.42
CA ASP A 51 13.68 9.57 17.54
C ASP A 51 13.91 10.60 18.70
N ASN A 52 15.14 11.10 18.84
CA ASN A 52 15.51 12.11 19.85
C ASN A 52 15.44 13.55 19.32
N GLY A 53 15.10 13.75 18.05
CA GLY A 53 14.93 15.07 17.46
C GLY A 53 13.65 15.75 17.94
N SER A 54 13.68 17.09 18.02
CA SER A 54 12.48 17.84 18.36
C SER A 54 11.46 17.80 17.21
N ASP A 55 10.18 17.87 17.54
CA ASP A 55 9.12 17.92 16.53
C ASP A 55 9.24 19.16 15.64
N TYR A 56 9.67 20.29 16.20
CA TYR A 56 9.97 21.49 15.41
C TYR A 56 11.17 21.29 14.48
N GLY A 57 12.24 20.63 14.93
CA GLY A 57 13.38 20.27 14.08
C GLY A 57 12.97 19.39 12.91
N TYR A 58 12.14 18.37 13.19
CA TYR A 58 11.59 17.49 12.15
C TYR A 58 10.75 18.27 11.12
N PHE A 59 9.86 19.16 11.58
CA PHE A 59 9.06 20.03 10.72
C PHE A 59 9.93 21.01 9.92
N SER A 60 10.96 21.61 10.57
CA SER A 60 11.90 22.51 9.91
C SER A 60 12.69 21.81 8.80
N ALA A 61 13.18 20.59 9.06
CA ALA A 61 13.88 19.76 8.07
C ALA A 61 12.98 19.43 6.88
N PHE A 62 11.70 19.14 7.12
CA PHE A 62 10.73 18.94 6.04
C PHE A 62 10.56 20.21 5.18
N CYS A 63 10.40 21.38 5.80
CA CYS A 63 10.28 22.64 5.08
C CYS A 63 11.55 22.97 4.28
N GLU A 64 12.73 22.66 4.80
CA GLU A 64 14.02 22.86 4.12
C GLU A 64 14.17 21.94 2.90
N ALA A 65 13.67 20.70 3.00
CA ALA A 65 13.73 19.73 1.91
C ALA A 65 12.72 20.00 0.77
N LEU A 66 11.66 20.80 0.98
CA LEU A 66 10.59 21.03 0.01
C LEU A 66 11.07 21.40 -1.41
N PRO A 67 12.09 22.27 -1.62
CA PRO A 67 12.56 22.56 -2.98
C PRO A 67 13.11 21.34 -3.72
N CYS A 68 13.72 20.39 -2.98
CA CYS A 68 14.25 19.14 -3.53
C CYS A 68 13.15 18.09 -3.75
N LEU A 69 11.98 18.27 -3.15
CA LEU A 69 10.86 17.34 -3.15
C LEU A 69 9.73 17.77 -4.11
N ALA A 70 9.96 18.73 -4.98
CA ALA A 70 8.97 19.17 -5.95
C ALA A 70 8.50 17.99 -6.83
N GLY A 71 7.18 17.73 -6.87
CA GLY A 71 6.59 16.60 -7.60
C GLY A 71 6.70 15.23 -6.87
N ASN A 72 7.28 15.19 -5.66
CA ASN A 72 7.28 13.95 -4.87
C ASN A 72 5.91 13.72 -4.23
N ALA A 73 5.29 12.59 -4.53
CA ALA A 73 3.94 12.25 -4.07
C ALA A 73 3.80 12.24 -2.53
N THR A 74 4.83 11.80 -1.80
CA THR A 74 4.83 11.79 -0.34
C THR A 74 4.82 13.22 0.22
N ALA A 75 5.68 14.10 -0.31
CA ALA A 75 5.74 15.49 0.12
C ALA A 75 4.44 16.24 -0.22
N GLU A 76 3.91 16.05 -1.41
CA GLU A 76 2.62 16.60 -1.85
C GLU A 76 1.48 16.18 -0.91
N SER A 77 1.48 14.92 -0.48
CA SER A 77 0.49 14.39 0.45
C SER A 77 0.58 15.04 1.83
N VAL A 78 1.80 15.22 2.34
CA VAL A 78 2.02 15.93 3.60
C VAL A 78 1.53 17.38 3.50
N LEU A 79 1.86 18.08 2.40
CA LEU A 79 1.39 19.44 2.16
C LEU A 79 -0.13 19.52 2.07
N HIS A 80 -0.75 18.55 1.40
CA HIS A 80 -2.20 18.47 1.30
C HIS A 80 -2.86 18.25 2.67
N LEU A 81 -2.30 17.35 3.48
CA LEU A 81 -2.75 17.09 4.83
C LEU A 81 -2.64 18.34 5.72
N LEU A 82 -1.50 19.04 5.68
CA LEU A 82 -1.28 20.25 6.47
C LEU A 82 -2.24 21.37 6.05
N ARG A 83 -2.49 21.56 4.75
CA ARG A 83 -3.50 22.51 4.23
C ARG A 83 -4.92 22.12 4.65
N PHE A 84 -5.24 20.83 4.67
CA PHE A 84 -6.53 20.35 5.12
C PHE A 84 -6.74 20.58 6.62
N ALA A 85 -5.73 20.26 7.43
CA ALA A 85 -5.80 20.46 8.89
C ALA A 85 -5.77 21.94 9.30
N PHE A 86 -5.10 22.79 8.51
CA PHE A 86 -4.90 24.21 8.81
C PHE A 86 -5.22 25.10 7.60
N PRO A 87 -6.49 25.20 7.17
CA PRO A 87 -6.87 25.82 5.89
C PRO A 87 -6.54 27.32 5.82
N GLU A 88 -6.49 28.01 6.95
CA GLU A 88 -6.21 29.44 7.04
C GLU A 88 -4.74 29.77 7.38
N SER A 89 -3.87 28.74 7.39
CA SER A 89 -2.46 28.93 7.71
C SER A 89 -1.69 29.62 6.59
N PRO A 90 -0.55 30.24 6.91
CA PRO A 90 0.43 30.61 5.90
C PRO A 90 0.87 29.39 5.07
N GLU A 91 1.39 29.64 3.87
CA GLU A 91 1.95 28.55 3.05
C GLU A 91 3.11 27.86 3.77
N VAL A 92 3.15 26.52 3.69
CA VAL A 92 4.24 25.73 4.25
C VAL A 92 5.46 25.91 3.36
N SER A 93 6.46 26.63 3.86
CA SER A 93 7.74 26.86 3.20
C SER A 93 8.85 27.04 4.25
N PHE A 94 10.10 27.02 3.81
CA PHE A 94 11.22 27.25 4.71
C PHE A 94 11.15 28.65 5.36
N GLU A 95 10.78 29.67 4.60
CA GLU A 95 10.67 31.05 5.07
C GLU A 95 9.55 31.21 6.11
N ASN A 96 8.43 30.53 5.88
CA ASN A 96 7.22 30.65 6.71
C ASN A 96 7.15 29.63 7.85
N ARG A 97 8.12 28.71 7.97
CA ARG A 97 8.04 27.56 8.88
C ARG A 97 7.72 27.91 10.34
N THR A 98 8.32 28.97 10.86
CA THR A 98 8.08 29.41 12.25
C THR A 98 6.69 29.99 12.42
N VAL A 99 6.22 30.77 11.44
CA VAL A 99 4.88 31.37 11.46
C VAL A 99 3.80 30.29 11.35
N PHE A 100 3.98 29.35 10.41
CA PHE A 100 3.10 28.20 10.28
C PHE A 100 3.04 27.36 11.56
N TRP A 101 4.21 27.02 12.12
CA TRP A 101 4.31 26.25 13.36
C TRP A 101 3.56 26.89 14.51
N THR A 102 3.78 28.18 14.75
CA THR A 102 3.10 28.93 15.81
C THR A 102 1.61 28.96 15.61
N TYR A 103 1.15 29.22 14.38
CA TYR A 103 -0.25 29.21 14.03
C TYR A 103 -0.89 27.83 14.26
N ALA A 104 -0.29 26.79 13.71
CA ALA A 104 -0.82 25.42 13.78
C ALA A 104 -0.87 24.91 15.23
N THR A 105 0.19 25.14 16.01
CA THR A 105 0.23 24.77 17.43
C THR A 105 -0.83 25.54 18.24
N GLY A 106 -0.99 26.85 17.98
CA GLY A 106 -2.04 27.65 18.60
C GLY A 106 -3.44 27.11 18.28
N LYS A 107 -3.71 26.77 17.03
CA LYS A 107 -5.00 26.18 16.63
C LYS A 107 -5.27 24.83 17.29
N LEU A 108 -4.26 23.97 17.42
CA LEU A 108 -4.38 22.67 18.11
C LEU A 108 -4.65 22.84 19.62
N MET A 109 -4.13 23.92 20.22
CA MET A 109 -4.44 24.28 21.62
C MET A 109 -5.87 24.77 21.78
N GLU A 110 -6.36 25.60 20.86
CA GLU A 110 -7.73 26.13 20.86
C GLU A 110 -8.76 25.04 20.55
N HIS A 111 -8.44 24.17 19.61
CA HIS A 111 -9.30 23.10 19.10
C HIS A 111 -8.56 21.75 19.11
N PRO A 112 -8.45 21.10 20.28
CA PRO A 112 -7.78 19.82 20.39
C PRO A 112 -8.43 18.77 19.47
N CYS A 113 -7.62 18.09 18.67
CA CYS A 113 -8.04 16.98 17.83
C CYS A 113 -7.21 15.74 18.13
N ARG A 114 -7.73 14.58 17.72
CA ARG A 114 -7.06 13.30 17.82
C ARG A 114 -6.65 12.82 16.44
N GLY A 115 -5.70 11.87 16.38
CA GLY A 115 -5.22 11.33 15.13
C GLY A 115 -6.31 10.79 14.19
N GLY A 116 -7.38 10.21 14.74
CA GLY A 116 -8.52 9.73 13.94
C GLY A 116 -9.36 10.83 13.29
N ASP A 117 -9.32 12.05 13.83
CA ASP A 117 -10.13 13.19 13.36
C ASP A 117 -9.50 13.87 12.13
N VAL A 118 -8.20 13.64 11.90
CA VAL A 118 -7.42 14.31 10.82
C VAL A 118 -7.19 13.44 9.59
N LEU A 119 -7.85 12.30 9.51
CA LEU A 119 -7.78 11.47 8.31
C LEU A 119 -8.40 12.20 7.11
N PRO A 120 -7.67 12.31 5.99
CA PRO A 120 -8.21 12.98 4.80
C PRO A 120 -9.51 12.36 4.32
N PRO A 121 -10.45 13.17 3.82
CA PRO A 121 -11.69 12.68 3.22
C PRO A 121 -11.42 11.65 2.13
N GLY A 122 -12.14 10.54 2.17
CA GLY A 122 -12.00 9.46 1.19
C GLY A 122 -11.00 8.36 1.56
N THR A 123 -10.16 8.53 2.60
CA THR A 123 -9.33 7.44 3.13
C THR A 123 -10.23 6.40 3.77
N ARG A 124 -10.31 5.21 3.18
CA ARG A 124 -11.17 4.13 3.64
C ARG A 124 -10.41 2.86 3.97
N TYR A 125 -9.27 2.65 3.34
CA TYR A 125 -8.52 1.42 3.45
C TYR A 125 -7.14 1.68 4.05
N CYS A 126 -6.69 0.75 4.88
CA CYS A 126 -5.37 0.75 5.47
C CYS A 126 -4.67 -0.57 5.14
N LEU A 127 -3.54 -0.50 4.43
CA LEU A 127 -2.70 -1.66 4.15
C LEU A 127 -1.93 -2.04 5.42
N CYS A 128 -2.17 -3.26 5.89
CA CYS A 128 -1.58 -3.80 7.10
C CYS A 128 -0.76 -5.04 6.78
N ARG A 129 0.35 -5.22 7.48
CA ARG A 129 1.14 -6.44 7.44
C ARG A 129 0.54 -7.49 8.39
N ALA A 130 0.94 -8.75 8.23
CA ALA A 130 0.43 -9.87 9.02
C ALA A 130 0.69 -9.76 10.53
N GLU A 131 1.81 -9.12 10.91
CA GLU A 131 2.21 -8.86 12.28
C GLU A 131 1.48 -7.67 12.93
N GLU A 132 0.84 -6.81 12.14
CA GLU A 132 0.09 -5.66 12.63
C GLU A 132 -1.30 -6.09 13.08
N THR A 133 -1.76 -5.53 14.20
CA THR A 133 -3.04 -5.90 14.78
C THR A 133 -4.16 -5.05 14.18
N PRO A 134 -4.96 -5.57 13.26
CA PRO A 134 -5.99 -4.77 12.58
C PRO A 134 -7.10 -4.28 13.52
N ALA A 135 -7.24 -4.88 14.71
CA ALA A 135 -8.20 -4.45 15.71
C ALA A 135 -7.91 -3.07 16.33
N THR A 136 -6.69 -2.52 16.15
CA THR A 136 -6.31 -1.19 16.65
C THR A 136 -6.61 -0.06 15.66
N LEU A 137 -7.09 -0.39 14.46
CA LEU A 137 -7.43 0.60 13.44
C LEU A 137 -8.55 1.54 13.90
N PRO A 138 -8.51 2.82 13.50
CA PRO A 138 -9.68 3.69 13.60
C PRO A 138 -10.89 3.04 12.92
N LYS A 139 -12.06 3.14 13.53
CA LYS A 139 -13.31 2.50 13.04
C LYS A 139 -13.71 2.91 11.61
N THR A 140 -13.20 4.04 11.14
CA THR A 140 -13.43 4.56 9.79
C THR A 140 -12.59 3.87 8.72
N LEU A 141 -11.55 3.11 9.10
CA LEU A 141 -10.64 2.42 8.21
C LEU A 141 -10.93 0.91 8.17
N LEU A 142 -10.90 0.35 6.98
CA LEU A 142 -10.94 -1.09 6.75
C LEU A 142 -9.53 -1.63 6.46
N PRO A 143 -9.11 -2.71 7.12
CA PRO A 143 -7.81 -3.30 6.85
C PRO A 143 -7.75 -3.91 5.45
N VAL A 144 -6.59 -3.81 4.83
CA VAL A 144 -6.20 -4.55 3.63
C VAL A 144 -4.95 -5.34 3.99
N LEU A 145 -4.98 -6.65 3.82
CA LEU A 145 -3.82 -7.48 4.13
C LEU A 145 -2.76 -7.38 3.03
N SER A 146 -1.52 -7.06 3.40
CA SER A 146 -0.33 -7.23 2.55
C SER A 146 0.12 -8.68 2.59
N ALA A 147 -0.15 -9.43 1.53
CA ALA A 147 0.10 -10.87 1.52
C ALA A 147 1.57 -11.25 1.59
N GLU A 148 2.49 -10.42 1.11
CA GLU A 148 3.94 -10.70 1.19
C GLU A 148 4.43 -10.91 2.61
N SER A 149 3.80 -10.25 3.60
CA SER A 149 4.14 -10.39 5.02
C SER A 149 3.82 -11.79 5.60
N LEU A 150 3.12 -12.64 4.86
CA LEU A 150 2.85 -14.04 5.20
C LEU A 150 3.95 -15.00 4.71
N LEU A 151 4.92 -14.51 3.94
CA LEU A 151 6.06 -15.34 3.53
C LEU A 151 6.99 -15.59 4.71
N PRO A 152 7.41 -16.84 4.94
CA PRO A 152 8.30 -17.15 6.05
C PRO A 152 9.73 -16.68 5.75
N GLU A 153 10.32 -15.93 6.69
CA GLU A 153 11.69 -15.42 6.56
C GLU A 153 12.78 -16.49 6.78
N GLY A 154 12.48 -17.57 7.48
CA GLY A 154 13.41 -18.64 7.82
C GLY A 154 12.79 -20.03 7.65
N ARG A 155 13.40 -21.03 8.30
CA ARG A 155 12.87 -22.40 8.32
C ARG A 155 11.49 -22.45 8.97
N MET A 156 10.56 -23.13 8.31
CA MET A 156 9.21 -23.32 8.82
C MET A 156 8.66 -24.67 8.38
N LEU A 157 7.87 -25.30 9.26
CA LEU A 157 7.13 -26.50 8.88
C LEU A 157 5.88 -26.11 8.07
N PRO A 158 5.50 -26.89 7.05
CA PRO A 158 4.32 -26.61 6.22
C PRO A 158 3.04 -26.38 7.06
N GLU A 159 2.81 -27.24 8.04
CA GLU A 159 1.62 -27.17 8.91
C GLU A 159 1.64 -25.90 9.80
N LYS A 160 2.83 -25.46 10.21
CA LYS A 160 2.98 -24.22 10.99
C LYS A 160 2.69 -23.00 10.12
N TRP A 161 3.22 -22.97 8.90
CA TRP A 161 2.94 -21.90 7.95
C TRP A 161 1.44 -21.80 7.62
N GLU A 162 0.80 -22.94 7.45
CA GLU A 162 -0.63 -23.03 7.19
C GLU A 162 -1.46 -22.48 8.35
N LYS A 163 -1.21 -22.96 9.56
CA LYS A 163 -1.90 -22.49 10.79
C LYS A 163 -1.70 -21.00 11.04
N GLU A 164 -0.48 -20.50 10.82
CA GLU A 164 -0.19 -19.06 10.99
C GLU A 164 -0.91 -18.21 9.93
N THR A 165 -0.92 -18.65 8.68
CA THR A 165 -1.67 -18.00 7.61
C THR A 165 -3.17 -17.96 7.95
N GLU A 166 -3.77 -19.07 8.37
CA GLU A 166 -5.18 -19.14 8.77
C GLU A 166 -5.49 -18.25 9.98
N ARG A 167 -4.59 -18.20 10.97
CA ARG A 167 -4.72 -17.32 12.13
C ARG A 167 -4.78 -15.85 11.71
N VAL A 168 -3.88 -15.42 10.83
CA VAL A 168 -3.86 -14.04 10.32
C VAL A 168 -5.12 -13.74 9.51
N LEU A 169 -5.50 -14.61 8.57
CA LEU A 169 -6.71 -14.43 7.76
C LEU A 169 -7.97 -14.32 8.64
N SER A 170 -8.06 -15.13 9.70
CA SER A 170 -9.17 -15.06 10.66
C SER A 170 -9.20 -13.75 11.43
N ALA A 171 -8.04 -13.25 11.87
CA ALA A 171 -7.94 -11.95 12.56
C ALA A 171 -8.34 -10.78 11.64
N PHE A 172 -7.90 -10.80 10.40
CA PHE A 172 -8.27 -9.79 9.40
C PHE A 172 -9.75 -9.87 9.04
N SER A 173 -10.31 -11.07 8.93
CA SER A 173 -11.75 -11.27 8.72
C SER A 173 -12.57 -10.67 9.86
N ALA A 174 -12.18 -10.93 11.10
CA ALA A 174 -12.84 -10.37 12.28
C ALA A 174 -12.78 -8.84 12.34
N ALA A 175 -11.73 -8.24 11.76
CA ALA A 175 -11.57 -6.78 11.66
C ALA A 175 -12.27 -6.16 10.44
N GLY A 176 -13.03 -6.93 9.66
CA GLY A 176 -13.75 -6.43 8.49
C GLY A 176 -12.90 -6.28 7.22
N CYS A 177 -11.83 -7.05 7.09
CA CYS A 177 -11.04 -7.09 5.85
C CYS A 177 -11.90 -7.52 4.68
N GLU A 178 -11.78 -6.79 3.57
CA GLU A 178 -12.46 -7.08 2.30
C GLU A 178 -11.48 -7.30 1.15
N LYS A 179 -10.19 -7.03 1.37
CA LYS A 179 -9.19 -6.99 0.29
C LYS A 179 -7.85 -7.52 0.74
N ILE A 180 -7.15 -8.17 -0.20
CA ILE A 180 -5.76 -8.58 -0.06
C ILE A 180 -4.95 -7.92 -1.18
N LEU A 181 -3.89 -7.20 -0.83
CA LEU A 181 -2.86 -6.77 -1.77
C LEU A 181 -1.78 -7.83 -1.86
N PHE A 182 -1.42 -8.22 -3.08
CA PHE A 182 -0.41 -9.24 -3.34
C PHE A 182 0.69 -8.67 -4.25
N PRO A 183 1.74 -8.03 -3.72
CA PRO A 183 2.83 -7.52 -4.53
C PRO A 183 3.70 -8.65 -5.08
N LEU A 184 4.04 -8.56 -6.36
CA LEU A 184 4.90 -9.49 -7.08
C LEU A 184 6.12 -8.71 -7.60
N SER A 185 7.28 -8.92 -6.99
CA SER A 185 8.50 -8.18 -7.29
C SER A 185 9.01 -8.41 -8.72
N ALA A 186 9.93 -7.57 -9.18
CA ALA A 186 10.55 -7.68 -10.51
C ALA A 186 11.36 -8.99 -10.68
N GLU A 187 11.87 -9.53 -9.57
CA GLU A 187 12.65 -10.78 -9.55
C GLU A 187 11.75 -12.02 -9.58
N TYR A 188 10.44 -11.88 -9.35
CA TYR A 188 9.52 -13.01 -9.37
C TYR A 188 9.55 -13.73 -10.72
N ARG A 189 9.65 -15.05 -10.68
CA ARG A 189 9.52 -15.94 -11.83
C ARG A 189 8.42 -16.96 -11.56
N PHE A 190 7.53 -17.13 -12.51
CA PHE A 190 6.46 -18.09 -12.32
C PHE A 190 6.99 -19.51 -12.24
N VAL A 191 6.77 -20.17 -11.11
CA VAL A 191 7.09 -21.59 -10.87
C VAL A 191 5.80 -22.28 -10.44
N ARG A 192 5.41 -23.34 -11.16
CA ARG A 192 4.21 -24.12 -10.82
C ARG A 192 4.41 -24.76 -9.43
N PRO A 193 3.50 -24.54 -8.47
CA PRO A 193 3.67 -25.09 -7.14
C PRO A 193 3.46 -26.60 -7.13
N ASP A 194 4.42 -27.30 -6.52
CA ASP A 194 4.36 -28.71 -6.20
C ASP A 194 4.49 -28.89 -4.68
N PRO A 195 3.55 -29.60 -4.01
CA PRO A 195 3.51 -29.72 -2.57
C PRO A 195 4.81 -30.27 -1.94
N TYR A 196 5.46 -31.22 -2.62
CA TYR A 196 6.72 -31.81 -2.14
C TYR A 196 7.85 -30.79 -2.15
N HIS A 197 8.04 -30.10 -3.28
CA HIS A 197 9.06 -29.07 -3.41
C HIS A 197 8.81 -27.86 -2.50
N VAL A 198 7.55 -27.47 -2.29
CA VAL A 198 7.19 -26.44 -1.32
C VAL A 198 7.59 -26.85 0.10
N ALA A 199 7.30 -28.10 0.51
CA ALA A 199 7.67 -28.60 1.84
C ALA A 199 9.19 -28.63 2.04
N LEU A 200 9.96 -29.05 1.04
CA LEU A 200 11.43 -29.03 1.09
C LEU A 200 11.99 -27.59 1.17
N THR A 201 11.41 -26.67 0.39
CA THR A 201 11.83 -25.26 0.36
C THR A 201 11.57 -24.57 1.69
N LEU A 202 10.47 -24.87 2.35
CA LEU A 202 10.15 -24.32 3.67
C LEU A 202 11.13 -24.72 4.75
N GLN A 203 11.80 -25.88 4.62
CA GLN A 203 12.79 -26.35 5.59
C GLN A 203 14.18 -25.69 5.41
N LYS A 204 14.36 -24.88 4.36
CA LYS A 204 15.62 -24.18 4.10
C LYS A 204 15.69 -22.86 4.84
N GLU A 205 16.87 -22.55 5.38
CA GLU A 205 17.14 -21.25 6.00
C GLU A 205 17.42 -20.17 4.96
N ARG A 206 18.15 -20.55 3.91
CA ARG A 206 18.41 -19.68 2.75
C ARG A 206 17.80 -20.31 1.52
N ARG A 207 17.13 -19.48 0.72
CA ARG A 207 16.42 -19.88 -0.48
C ARG A 207 16.99 -19.19 -1.70
N THR A 208 17.03 -19.92 -2.80
CA THR A 208 17.33 -19.32 -4.11
C THR A 208 16.15 -18.45 -4.58
N PRO A 209 16.35 -17.54 -5.55
CA PRO A 209 15.25 -16.77 -6.14
C PRO A 209 14.12 -17.63 -6.71
N GLU A 210 14.44 -18.79 -7.27
CA GLU A 210 13.44 -19.75 -7.79
C GLU A 210 12.62 -20.38 -6.66
N GLU A 211 13.27 -20.77 -5.57
CA GLU A 211 12.62 -21.31 -4.38
C GLU A 211 11.74 -20.26 -3.69
N GLN A 212 12.19 -19.01 -3.66
CA GLN A 212 11.38 -17.91 -3.18
C GLN A 212 10.14 -17.71 -4.08
N SER A 213 10.32 -17.76 -5.40
CA SER A 213 9.24 -17.66 -6.37
C SER A 213 8.24 -18.82 -6.24
N LEU A 214 8.69 -20.03 -5.93
CA LEU A 214 7.84 -21.18 -5.64
C LEU A 214 6.93 -20.92 -4.42
N LEU A 215 7.50 -20.39 -3.32
CA LEU A 215 6.72 -20.06 -2.12
C LEU A 215 5.73 -18.91 -2.37
N ILE A 216 6.13 -17.90 -3.14
CA ILE A 216 5.25 -16.79 -3.55
C ILE A 216 4.07 -17.35 -4.36
N THR A 217 4.31 -18.25 -5.32
CA THR A 217 3.24 -18.87 -6.11
C THR A 217 2.31 -19.72 -5.24
N GLN A 218 2.84 -20.48 -4.28
CA GLN A 218 2.05 -21.25 -3.33
C GLN A 218 1.21 -20.33 -2.41
N LEU A 219 1.78 -19.22 -1.96
CA LEU A 219 1.05 -18.23 -1.17
C LEU A 219 -0.07 -17.59 -2.00
N PHE A 220 0.20 -17.25 -3.26
CA PHE A 220 -0.82 -16.72 -4.17
C PHE A 220 -2.00 -17.68 -4.30
N ARG A 221 -1.74 -18.99 -4.47
CA ARG A 221 -2.77 -20.03 -4.47
C ARG A 221 -3.62 -20.00 -3.20
N ARG A 222 -2.98 -19.90 -2.02
CA ARG A 222 -3.70 -19.82 -0.74
C ARG A 222 -4.57 -18.56 -0.66
N MET A 223 -4.07 -17.43 -1.14
CA MET A 223 -4.87 -16.20 -1.19
C MET A 223 -6.05 -16.32 -2.16
N CYS A 224 -5.89 -16.98 -3.29
CA CYS A 224 -7.01 -17.28 -4.18
C CYS A 224 -8.12 -18.08 -3.47
N ILE A 225 -7.75 -19.11 -2.73
CA ILE A 225 -8.69 -19.95 -1.96
C ILE A 225 -9.38 -19.11 -0.86
N ALA A 226 -8.60 -18.36 -0.10
CA ALA A 226 -9.12 -17.50 0.97
C ALA A 226 -10.09 -16.43 0.42
N CYS A 227 -9.73 -15.78 -0.67
CA CYS A 227 -10.59 -14.77 -1.32
C CYS A 227 -11.92 -15.34 -1.77
N LYS A 228 -11.95 -16.58 -2.29
CA LYS A 228 -13.20 -17.28 -2.61
C LYS A 228 -14.02 -17.60 -1.37
N ALA A 229 -13.38 -18.11 -0.31
CA ALA A 229 -14.06 -18.51 0.93
C ALA A 229 -14.69 -17.31 1.66
N HIS A 230 -14.03 -16.17 1.68
CA HIS A 230 -14.46 -14.97 2.39
C HIS A 230 -15.13 -13.93 1.50
N ASN A 231 -15.24 -14.16 0.21
CA ASN A 231 -15.69 -13.18 -0.79
C ASN A 231 -14.87 -11.87 -0.76
N TRP A 232 -13.56 -12.01 -0.59
CA TRP A 232 -12.63 -10.88 -0.60
C TRP A 232 -12.11 -10.61 -2.00
N LEU A 233 -11.66 -9.38 -2.23
CA LEU A 233 -11.03 -8.94 -3.46
C LEU A 233 -9.51 -9.17 -3.39
N LEU A 234 -8.98 -9.99 -4.31
CA LEU A 234 -7.53 -10.14 -4.48
C LEU A 234 -7.02 -9.05 -5.42
N ILE A 235 -5.94 -8.38 -5.04
CA ILE A 235 -5.30 -7.32 -5.82
C ILE A 235 -3.83 -7.70 -6.04
N PRO A 236 -3.47 -8.50 -7.05
CA PRO A 236 -2.09 -8.69 -7.43
C PRO A 236 -1.52 -7.40 -8.05
N ASP A 237 -0.36 -6.96 -7.53
CA ASP A 237 0.43 -5.84 -8.03
C ASP A 237 1.65 -6.40 -8.77
N PHE A 238 1.56 -6.46 -10.10
CA PHE A 238 2.58 -7.07 -10.95
C PHE A 238 3.69 -6.08 -11.27
N ARG A 239 4.83 -6.23 -10.58
CA ARG A 239 6.09 -5.58 -10.93
C ARG A 239 7.01 -6.50 -11.74
N CYS A 240 6.64 -7.77 -11.86
CA CYS A 240 7.30 -8.77 -12.70
C CYS A 240 6.93 -8.62 -14.18
N GLY A 241 7.63 -9.37 -15.03
CA GLY A 241 7.37 -9.39 -16.47
C GLY A 241 5.99 -9.95 -16.83
N SER A 242 5.54 -9.63 -18.03
CA SER A 242 4.21 -10.03 -18.52
C SER A 242 4.01 -11.54 -18.63
N GLN A 243 5.08 -12.28 -18.96
CA GLN A 243 5.02 -13.75 -19.05
C GLN A 243 4.73 -14.39 -17.70
N GLU A 244 5.37 -13.88 -16.65
CA GLU A 244 5.16 -14.33 -15.28
C GLU A 244 3.75 -14.02 -14.79
N ALA A 245 3.27 -12.79 -15.06
CA ALA A 245 1.94 -12.37 -14.67
C ALA A 245 0.85 -13.20 -15.35
N VAL A 246 0.93 -13.35 -16.69
CA VAL A 246 -0.03 -14.17 -17.46
C VAL A 246 0.12 -15.65 -17.12
N GLY A 247 1.34 -16.17 -16.93
CA GLY A 247 1.60 -17.54 -16.52
C GLY A 247 0.95 -17.89 -15.19
N LEU A 248 1.10 -17.01 -14.19
CA LEU A 248 0.47 -17.16 -12.87
C LEU A 248 -1.07 -17.20 -12.98
N LEU A 249 -1.67 -16.19 -13.60
CA LEU A 249 -3.13 -16.12 -13.76
C LEU A 249 -3.68 -17.31 -14.57
N SER A 250 -3.04 -17.68 -15.67
CA SER A 250 -3.43 -18.80 -16.51
C SER A 250 -3.37 -20.14 -15.79
N CYS A 251 -2.38 -20.33 -14.90
CA CYS A 251 -2.26 -21.54 -14.11
C CYS A 251 -3.50 -21.75 -13.22
N PHE A 252 -3.86 -20.72 -12.45
CA PHE A 252 -4.97 -20.81 -11.49
C PHE A 252 -6.35 -20.68 -12.16
N LEU A 253 -6.43 -20.04 -13.32
CA LEU A 253 -7.64 -20.07 -14.14
C LEU A 253 -7.96 -21.51 -14.59
N ARG A 254 -6.95 -22.22 -15.14
CA ARG A 254 -7.12 -23.59 -15.63
C ARG A 254 -7.50 -24.60 -14.54
N THR A 255 -7.07 -24.36 -13.31
CA THR A 255 -7.47 -25.21 -12.17
C THR A 255 -8.79 -24.78 -11.54
N GLY A 256 -9.41 -23.71 -12.02
CA GLY A 256 -10.63 -23.15 -11.45
C GLY A 256 -10.42 -22.50 -10.06
N GLU A 257 -9.18 -22.29 -9.65
CA GLU A 257 -8.86 -21.71 -8.34
C GLU A 257 -8.82 -20.17 -8.36
N LEU A 258 -8.69 -19.55 -9.54
CA LEU A 258 -8.61 -18.09 -9.65
C LEU A 258 -9.93 -17.43 -9.24
N PRO A 259 -9.94 -16.50 -8.24
CA PRO A 259 -11.11 -15.70 -7.92
C PRO A 259 -11.29 -14.55 -8.92
N SER A 260 -12.44 -13.89 -8.87
CA SER A 260 -12.53 -12.53 -9.43
C SER A 260 -11.56 -11.61 -8.70
N LEU A 261 -10.77 -10.86 -9.44
CA LEU A 261 -9.70 -10.04 -8.88
C LEU A 261 -9.55 -8.69 -9.61
N CYS A 262 -8.86 -7.77 -8.96
CA CYS A 262 -8.36 -6.56 -9.60
C CYS A 262 -6.84 -6.64 -9.65
N TRP A 263 -6.24 -6.30 -10.78
CA TRP A 263 -4.78 -6.34 -10.96
C TRP A 263 -4.20 -4.95 -11.21
N SER A 264 -2.97 -4.76 -10.82
CA SER A 264 -2.20 -3.54 -10.98
C SER A 264 -0.84 -3.83 -11.59
N THR A 265 -0.28 -2.88 -12.31
CA THR A 265 1.10 -2.89 -12.79
C THR A 265 1.54 -1.49 -13.25
N GLY A 266 2.77 -1.11 -12.93
CA GLY A 266 3.41 0.11 -13.45
C GLY A 266 3.93 -0.05 -14.88
N ASP A 267 4.22 -1.29 -15.33
CA ASP A 267 4.78 -1.54 -16.66
C ASP A 267 3.72 -1.49 -17.77
N VAL A 268 3.99 -0.67 -18.81
CA VAL A 268 3.08 -0.46 -19.94
C VAL A 268 2.85 -1.75 -20.74
N SER A 269 3.91 -2.53 -20.98
CA SER A 269 3.84 -3.77 -21.76
C SER A 269 3.02 -4.83 -21.02
N THR A 270 3.31 -5.05 -19.75
CA THR A 270 2.56 -5.96 -18.87
C THR A 270 1.10 -5.54 -18.77
N ARG A 271 0.83 -4.24 -18.65
CA ARG A 271 -0.54 -3.71 -18.62
C ARG A 271 -1.31 -4.04 -19.89
N SER A 272 -0.71 -3.82 -21.05
CA SER A 272 -1.36 -4.12 -22.34
C SER A 272 -1.69 -5.60 -22.46
N GLN A 273 -0.78 -6.51 -22.10
CA GLN A 273 -1.02 -7.95 -22.15
C GLN A 273 -2.08 -8.42 -21.14
N LEU A 274 -2.07 -7.87 -19.92
CA LEU A 274 -3.10 -8.19 -18.92
C LEU A 274 -4.48 -7.68 -19.31
N LEU A 275 -4.58 -6.51 -19.98
CA LEU A 275 -5.84 -6.03 -20.54
C LEU A 275 -6.37 -6.98 -21.60
N GLN A 276 -5.54 -7.44 -22.54
CA GLN A 276 -5.91 -8.42 -23.53
C GLN A 276 -6.33 -9.76 -22.88
N PHE A 277 -5.52 -10.25 -21.93
CA PHE A 277 -5.86 -11.47 -21.18
C PHE A 277 -7.21 -11.35 -20.50
N SER A 278 -7.50 -10.21 -19.84
CA SER A 278 -8.76 -9.96 -19.16
C SER A 278 -9.97 -9.95 -20.12
N LEU A 279 -9.78 -9.45 -21.35
CA LEU A 279 -10.83 -9.43 -22.38
C LEU A 279 -11.15 -10.83 -22.90
N HIS A 280 -10.15 -11.70 -22.98
CA HIS A 280 -10.30 -13.07 -23.50
C HIS A 280 -10.64 -14.10 -22.42
N THR A 281 -10.89 -13.66 -21.17
CA THR A 281 -11.18 -14.53 -20.03
C THR A 281 -12.49 -14.10 -19.36
N PRO A 282 -13.63 -14.37 -20.00
CA PRO A 282 -14.93 -13.91 -19.50
C PRO A 282 -15.43 -14.70 -18.27
N GLU A 283 -14.86 -15.88 -18.00
CA GLU A 283 -15.26 -16.77 -16.89
C GLU A 283 -14.97 -16.18 -15.52
N VAL A 284 -13.96 -15.31 -15.44
CA VAL A 284 -13.53 -14.65 -14.20
C VAL A 284 -13.47 -13.15 -14.42
N SER A 285 -13.99 -12.38 -13.48
CA SER A 285 -13.89 -10.91 -13.55
C SER A 285 -12.50 -10.47 -13.20
N LEU A 286 -11.71 -10.12 -14.22
CA LEU A 286 -10.35 -9.56 -14.09
C LEU A 286 -10.41 -8.08 -14.44
N ARG A 287 -10.19 -7.19 -13.45
CA ARG A 287 -10.32 -5.74 -13.64
C ARG A 287 -9.00 -5.02 -13.38
N PRO A 288 -8.62 -4.05 -14.20
CA PRO A 288 -7.47 -3.21 -13.90
C PRO A 288 -7.76 -2.30 -12.70
N VAL A 289 -6.77 -2.16 -11.82
CA VAL A 289 -6.72 -1.15 -10.76
C VAL A 289 -5.51 -0.30 -11.01
N LEU A 290 -5.68 1.02 -10.96
CA LEU A 290 -4.59 1.96 -11.07
C LEU A 290 -4.16 2.35 -9.65
N LEU A 291 -2.97 1.92 -9.25
CA LEU A 291 -2.37 2.30 -7.99
C LEU A 291 -1.52 3.56 -8.19
N ARG A 292 -1.64 4.51 -7.28
CA ARG A 292 -0.86 5.77 -7.35
C ARG A 292 0.64 5.52 -7.22
N SER A 293 1.03 4.47 -6.52
CA SER A 293 2.43 4.03 -6.42
C SER A 293 3.06 3.62 -7.75
N ASP A 294 2.24 3.23 -8.75
CA ASP A 294 2.73 2.83 -10.07
C ASP A 294 3.10 4.02 -10.95
N ALA A 295 2.49 5.18 -10.68
CA ALA A 295 2.73 6.43 -11.39
C ALA A 295 2.50 7.61 -10.43
N PRO A 296 3.49 7.96 -9.61
CA PRO A 296 3.35 9.00 -8.60
C PRO A 296 3.14 10.40 -9.20
N GLU A 297 3.68 10.66 -10.39
CA GLU A 297 3.48 11.91 -11.10
C GLU A 297 2.10 11.98 -11.74
N GLU A 298 1.44 13.14 -11.67
CA GLU A 298 0.10 13.37 -12.21
C GLU A 298 0.01 13.09 -13.72
N THR A 299 1.01 13.51 -14.49
CA THR A 299 1.08 13.27 -15.94
C THR A 299 1.19 11.79 -16.28
N ALA A 300 2.03 11.04 -15.56
CA ALA A 300 2.20 9.61 -15.75
C ALA A 300 0.94 8.85 -15.34
N PHE A 301 0.28 9.26 -14.24
CA PHE A 301 -0.97 8.66 -13.80
C PHE A 301 -2.12 8.91 -14.79
N SER A 302 -2.23 10.12 -15.32
CA SER A 302 -3.21 10.47 -16.36
C SER A 302 -2.98 9.69 -17.66
N ALA A 303 -1.72 9.50 -18.07
CA ALA A 303 -1.38 8.66 -19.22
C ALA A 303 -1.77 7.19 -19.01
N MET A 304 -1.55 6.66 -17.81
CA MET A 304 -1.97 5.31 -17.43
C MET A 304 -3.49 5.16 -17.46
N GLN A 305 -4.24 6.14 -16.96
CA GLN A 305 -5.70 6.16 -17.05
C GLN A 305 -6.19 6.18 -18.50
N ALA A 306 -5.58 7.02 -19.36
CA ALA A 306 -5.93 7.10 -20.77
C ALA A 306 -5.67 5.78 -21.52
N GLN A 307 -4.55 5.10 -21.25
CA GLN A 307 -4.24 3.79 -21.82
C GLN A 307 -5.30 2.74 -21.44
N VAL A 308 -5.66 2.67 -20.16
CA VAL A 308 -6.69 1.72 -19.70
C VAL A 308 -8.04 2.04 -20.33
N ALA A 309 -8.44 3.31 -20.38
CA ALA A 309 -9.69 3.73 -20.99
C ALA A 309 -9.76 3.40 -22.50
N ALA A 310 -8.65 3.50 -23.20
CA ALA A 310 -8.57 3.20 -24.64
C ALA A 310 -8.62 1.68 -24.95
N GLN A 311 -8.07 0.85 -24.05
CA GLN A 311 -7.94 -0.60 -24.30
C GLN A 311 -9.02 -1.44 -23.59
N TYR A 312 -9.75 -0.89 -22.64
CA TYR A 312 -10.73 -1.61 -21.84
C TYR A 312 -12.15 -1.10 -22.14
N PRO A 313 -13.11 -1.98 -22.50
CA PRO A 313 -14.44 -1.56 -22.95
C PRO A 313 -15.19 -0.72 -21.91
N ALA A 314 -15.95 0.25 -22.39
CA ALA A 314 -16.87 1.04 -21.57
C ALA A 314 -17.84 0.11 -20.78
N GLY A 315 -17.94 0.36 -19.46
CA GLY A 315 -18.79 -0.45 -18.56
C GLY A 315 -18.03 -1.45 -17.70
N ARG A 316 -16.79 -1.82 -18.05
CA ARG A 316 -15.89 -2.53 -17.15
C ARG A 316 -15.08 -1.51 -16.38
N THR A 317 -15.41 -1.30 -15.11
CA THR A 317 -14.84 -0.21 -14.29
C THR A 317 -13.36 -0.42 -13.98
N CYS A 318 -12.54 0.59 -14.33
CA CYS A 318 -11.25 0.78 -13.70
C CYS A 318 -11.46 1.42 -12.33
N VAL A 319 -10.88 0.88 -11.30
CA VAL A 319 -10.86 1.48 -9.97
C VAL A 319 -9.52 2.13 -9.77
N SER A 320 -9.50 3.44 -9.57
CA SER A 320 -8.30 4.16 -9.14
C SER A 320 -8.23 4.08 -7.62
N THR A 321 -7.16 3.50 -7.08
CA THR A 321 -6.86 3.53 -5.66
C THR A 321 -5.57 4.27 -5.43
N GLY A 322 -5.53 5.15 -4.44
CA GLY A 322 -4.29 5.66 -3.92
C GLY A 322 -3.59 4.57 -3.10
N TYR A 323 -2.31 4.41 -3.30
CA TYR A 323 -1.44 3.54 -2.52
C TYR A 323 -0.15 4.31 -2.23
N GLY A 324 0.27 4.33 -1.00
CA GLY A 324 1.47 5.02 -0.58
C GLY A 324 1.23 5.95 0.60
N PHE A 325 2.28 6.59 1.05
CA PHE A 325 2.25 7.47 2.21
C PHE A 325 1.67 8.84 1.89
N PRO A 326 0.96 9.40 2.86
CA PRO A 326 0.24 8.71 3.92
C PRO A 326 -1.19 8.42 3.55
N PHE A 327 -1.68 8.91 2.43
CA PHE A 327 -3.11 9.06 2.19
C PHE A 327 -3.55 8.86 0.73
N PHE A 328 -2.80 8.09 -0.04
CA PHE A 328 -3.15 7.81 -1.44
C PHE A 328 -3.40 6.36 -1.72
#